data_da9eac1c69f6216177717977dea8c27e
#
_entry.id   da9eac1c69f6216177717977dea8c27e
#
_cell.length_a   1.000
_cell.length_b   1.000
_cell.length_c   1.000
_cell.angle_alpha   90.00
_cell.angle_beta   90.00
_cell.angle_gamma   90.00
#
_symmetry.space_group_name_H-M   'P 1'
#
loop_
_entity.id
_entity.type
_entity.pdbx_description
1 polymer ?
#
loop_
_entity_poly.entity_id
_entity_poly.type
_entity_poly.pdbx_seq_one_letter_code
_entity_poly.pdbx_strand_id
1 'polypeptide(L)'
;MSTLERLKILREEDYFGVANLHVHSNFSDGEEDFAALVEQAQKLGLKYFSITDHNTVEGYKNFDYKNCEILIPAVEFDCILGHVLLHIIGYGIDPENAQLQALCAKDKKQTSKDITRLFYSRHPKPVIEAIRAAGGIAVLAHPCCCWALSLRRFIKRLVSFGLEGVEVYYPYERLRGIVKFHSRFKAVKITEELGLLKTGGDDCHTRLSEE
;
A
#
# COMPACT_ATOMS: atom_id res chain seq x y z
N MET A 1 0.60 8.86 -19.27
CA MET A 1 1.26 9.31 -18.01
C MET A 1 1.64 8.06 -17.23
N SER A 2 2.91 7.94 -16.80
CA SER A 2 3.36 6.80 -15.99
C SER A 2 2.75 6.83 -14.59
N THR A 3 2.76 5.68 -13.87
CA THR A 3 2.28 5.63 -12.48
C THR A 3 3.02 6.64 -11.59
N LEU A 4 4.33 6.76 -11.75
CA LEU A 4 5.13 7.73 -10.98
C LEU A 4 4.68 9.18 -11.22
N GLU A 5 4.39 9.54 -12.47
CA GLU A 5 3.86 10.88 -12.79
C GLU A 5 2.48 11.09 -12.20
N ARG A 6 1.61 10.08 -12.28
CA ARG A 6 0.27 10.12 -11.66
C ARG A 6 0.34 10.34 -10.15
N LEU A 7 1.26 9.68 -9.46
CA LEU A 7 1.42 9.81 -8.00
C LEU A 7 2.09 11.12 -7.59
N LYS A 8 3.04 11.61 -8.39
CA LYS A 8 3.78 12.86 -8.08
C LYS A 8 2.93 14.14 -8.14
N ILE A 9 1.85 14.13 -8.90
CA ILE A 9 0.96 15.29 -9.00
C ILE A 9 -0.03 15.38 -7.84
N LEU A 10 -0.24 14.29 -7.08
CA LEU A 10 -1.17 14.26 -5.96
C LEU A 10 -0.62 15.05 -4.77
N ARG A 11 -1.50 15.88 -4.19
CA ARG A 11 -1.26 16.66 -2.99
C ARG A 11 -2.05 16.11 -1.83
N GLU A 12 -1.83 16.64 -0.63
CA GLU A 12 -2.54 16.19 0.57
C GLU A 12 -4.06 16.28 0.41
N GLU A 13 -4.55 17.39 -0.13
CA GLU A 13 -5.99 17.63 -0.32
C GLU A 13 -6.65 16.61 -1.27
N ASP A 14 -5.90 16.05 -2.22
CA ASP A 14 -6.44 15.07 -3.18
C ASP A 14 -6.83 13.75 -2.48
N TYR A 15 -6.13 13.38 -1.40
CA TYR A 15 -6.42 12.17 -0.61
C TYR A 15 -7.67 12.26 0.26
N PHE A 16 -8.31 13.43 0.30
CA PHE A 16 -9.60 13.66 0.98
C PHE A 16 -10.78 13.79 0.00
N GLY A 17 -10.56 13.64 -1.31
CA GLY A 17 -11.63 13.85 -2.26
C GLY A 17 -11.53 13.04 -3.55
N VAL A 18 -10.36 12.96 -4.19
CA VAL A 18 -10.23 12.37 -5.53
C VAL A 18 -9.28 11.17 -5.60
N ALA A 19 -8.58 10.85 -4.53
CA ALA A 19 -7.61 9.75 -4.47
C ALA A 19 -7.78 8.92 -3.22
N ASN A 20 -7.84 7.58 -3.38
CA ASN A 20 -7.70 6.63 -2.32
C ASN A 20 -6.83 5.48 -2.81
N LEU A 21 -5.61 5.38 -2.27
CA LEU A 21 -4.62 4.45 -2.79
C LEU A 21 -4.34 3.27 -1.84
N HIS A 22 -5.16 3.08 -0.79
CA HIS A 22 -4.98 2.00 0.17
C HIS A 22 -6.34 1.44 0.60
N VAL A 23 -6.75 0.35 -0.02
CA VAL A 23 -8.04 -0.31 0.21
C VAL A 23 -7.86 -1.82 0.09
N HIS A 24 -8.61 -2.60 0.86
CA HIS A 24 -8.56 -4.06 0.86
C HIS A 24 -9.88 -4.67 0.40
N SER A 25 -9.77 -5.69 -0.45
CA SER A 25 -10.93 -6.47 -0.93
C SER A 25 -11.03 -7.83 -0.24
N ASN A 26 -12.05 -8.59 -0.61
CA ASN A 26 -12.26 -9.96 -0.15
C ASN A 26 -11.21 -10.96 -0.66
N PHE A 27 -10.31 -10.55 -1.56
CA PHE A 27 -9.13 -11.34 -1.92
C PHE A 27 -8.10 -11.39 -0.78
N SER A 28 -8.10 -10.40 0.13
CA SER A 28 -7.33 -10.45 1.37
C SER A 28 -8.23 -10.45 2.60
N ASP A 29 -8.25 -9.41 3.39
CA ASP A 29 -8.96 -9.29 4.65
C ASP A 29 -10.04 -8.19 4.63
N GLY A 30 -10.33 -7.61 3.47
CA GLY A 30 -11.49 -6.75 3.27
C GLY A 30 -12.79 -7.54 3.12
N GLU A 31 -13.92 -6.86 3.29
CA GLU A 31 -15.26 -7.45 3.25
C GLU A 31 -15.89 -7.38 1.85
N GLU A 32 -15.56 -6.35 1.07
CA GLU A 32 -16.17 -6.06 -0.22
C GLU A 32 -15.49 -6.80 -1.38
N ASP A 33 -16.26 -7.11 -2.39
CA ASP A 33 -15.76 -7.66 -3.65
C ASP A 33 -14.90 -6.63 -4.41
N PHE A 34 -13.86 -7.09 -5.09
CA PHE A 34 -12.93 -6.24 -5.84
C PHE A 34 -13.64 -5.34 -6.87
N ALA A 35 -14.53 -5.93 -7.68
CA ALA A 35 -15.26 -5.18 -8.70
C ALA A 35 -16.26 -4.19 -8.06
N ALA A 36 -16.90 -4.57 -6.95
CA ALA A 36 -17.80 -3.69 -6.20
C ALA A 36 -17.05 -2.47 -5.63
N LEU A 37 -15.82 -2.63 -5.13
CA LEU A 37 -14.98 -1.51 -4.68
C LEU A 37 -14.64 -0.56 -5.81
N VAL A 38 -14.31 -1.07 -7.00
CA VAL A 38 -14.05 -0.24 -8.18
C VAL A 38 -15.30 0.56 -8.58
N GLU A 39 -16.47 -0.08 -8.58
CA GLU A 39 -17.73 0.59 -8.87
C GLU A 39 -18.05 1.68 -7.82
N GLN A 40 -17.82 1.40 -6.54
CA GLN A 40 -17.98 2.40 -5.46
C GLN A 40 -17.03 3.58 -5.66
N ALA A 41 -15.75 3.33 -5.96
CA ALA A 41 -14.78 4.37 -6.22
C ALA A 41 -15.18 5.28 -7.41
N GLN A 42 -15.72 4.69 -8.47
CA GLN A 42 -16.26 5.44 -9.62
C GLN A 42 -17.47 6.29 -9.23
N LYS A 43 -18.41 5.76 -8.46
CA LYS A 43 -19.60 6.49 -7.96
C LYS A 43 -19.21 7.65 -7.04
N LEU A 44 -18.16 7.50 -6.24
CA LEU A 44 -17.59 8.55 -5.38
C LEU A 44 -16.78 9.60 -6.18
N GLY A 45 -16.59 9.42 -7.48
CA GLY A 45 -15.85 10.34 -8.33
C GLY A 45 -14.33 10.30 -8.13
N LEU A 46 -13.80 9.21 -7.57
CA LEU A 46 -12.35 9.04 -7.42
C LEU A 46 -11.69 8.99 -8.81
N LYS A 47 -10.55 9.64 -8.94
CA LYS A 47 -9.71 9.69 -10.15
C LYS A 47 -8.45 8.85 -10.02
N TYR A 48 -8.05 8.54 -8.79
CA TYR A 48 -6.89 7.73 -8.45
C TYR A 48 -7.29 6.73 -7.38
N PHE A 49 -7.31 5.46 -7.74
CA PHE A 49 -7.76 4.40 -6.86
C PHE A 49 -6.81 3.21 -6.91
N SER A 50 -6.55 2.57 -5.76
CA SER A 50 -5.78 1.32 -5.71
C SER A 50 -6.40 0.40 -4.68
N ILE A 51 -6.52 -0.88 -5.04
CA ILE A 51 -6.81 -1.97 -4.10
C ILE A 51 -5.47 -2.65 -3.81
N THR A 52 -5.11 -2.68 -2.53
CA THR A 52 -3.77 -3.08 -2.05
C THR A 52 -3.86 -4.36 -1.22
N ASP A 53 -4.53 -5.36 -1.73
CA ASP A 53 -4.75 -6.63 -1.02
C ASP A 53 -3.45 -7.22 -0.45
N HIS A 54 -3.53 -7.72 0.79
CA HIS A 54 -2.37 -8.30 1.46
C HIS A 54 -1.83 -9.54 0.73
N ASN A 55 -0.57 -9.44 0.32
CA ASN A 55 0.22 -10.52 -0.26
C ASN A 55 -0.39 -11.16 -1.52
N THR A 56 -1.34 -10.53 -2.20
CA THR A 56 -1.98 -11.09 -3.39
C THR A 56 -2.31 -10.05 -4.45
N VAL A 57 -2.26 -10.46 -5.70
CA VAL A 57 -2.65 -9.67 -6.89
C VAL A 57 -3.82 -10.33 -7.64
N GLU A 58 -4.47 -11.34 -7.04
CA GLU A 58 -5.51 -12.13 -7.70
C GLU A 58 -6.71 -11.28 -8.13
N GLY A 59 -7.08 -10.24 -7.37
CA GLY A 59 -8.14 -9.31 -7.75
C GLY A 59 -7.89 -8.67 -9.12
N TYR A 60 -6.66 -8.25 -9.38
CA TYR A 60 -6.29 -7.66 -10.68
C TYR A 60 -6.29 -8.67 -11.84
N LYS A 61 -5.94 -9.93 -11.60
CA LYS A 61 -5.99 -10.96 -12.64
C LYS A 61 -7.42 -11.31 -13.06
N ASN A 62 -8.36 -11.16 -12.16
CA ASN A 62 -9.78 -11.45 -12.39
C ASN A 62 -10.60 -10.23 -12.83
N PHE A 63 -9.96 -9.07 -13.01
CA PHE A 63 -10.60 -7.80 -13.37
C PHE A 63 -9.88 -7.16 -14.57
N ASP A 64 -10.62 -6.55 -15.47
CA ASP A 64 -10.05 -5.81 -16.62
C ASP A 64 -9.51 -4.43 -16.19
N TYR A 65 -8.47 -4.47 -15.33
CA TYR A 65 -7.86 -3.27 -14.77
C TYR A 65 -7.20 -2.38 -15.83
N LYS A 66 -6.78 -2.95 -16.97
CA LYS A 66 -6.10 -2.20 -18.03
C LYS A 66 -7.03 -1.18 -18.71
N ASN A 67 -8.32 -1.45 -18.73
CA ASN A 67 -9.36 -0.57 -19.28
C ASN A 67 -10.04 0.28 -18.19
N CYS A 68 -9.58 0.26 -16.96
CA CYS A 68 -10.10 1.07 -15.86
C CYS A 68 -9.16 2.24 -15.56
N GLU A 69 -9.49 3.44 -16.06
CA GLU A 69 -8.61 4.62 -16.00
C GLU A 69 -8.25 5.07 -14.57
N ILE A 70 -9.19 4.90 -13.62
CA ILE A 70 -8.96 5.32 -12.24
C ILE A 70 -8.04 4.36 -11.49
N LEU A 71 -8.00 3.07 -11.89
CA LEU A 71 -7.35 2.02 -11.15
C LEU A 71 -5.83 1.99 -11.40
N ILE A 72 -5.06 2.02 -10.32
CA ILE A 72 -3.61 1.84 -10.33
C ILE A 72 -3.34 0.47 -9.70
N PRO A 73 -2.82 -0.52 -10.46
CA PRO A 73 -2.55 -1.84 -9.90
C PRO A 73 -1.58 -1.77 -8.72
N ALA A 74 -1.94 -2.44 -7.63
CA ALA A 74 -1.15 -2.38 -6.40
C ALA A 74 -1.22 -3.69 -5.60
N VAL A 75 -0.37 -3.82 -4.60
CA VAL A 75 -0.35 -4.91 -3.63
C VAL A 75 0.31 -4.43 -2.35
N GLU A 76 -0.14 -4.88 -1.20
CA GLU A 76 0.51 -4.65 0.08
C GLU A 76 1.17 -5.94 0.59
N PHE A 77 2.48 -5.92 0.81
CA PHE A 77 3.22 -7.06 1.34
C PHE A 77 3.52 -6.91 2.82
N ASP A 78 3.18 -7.96 3.60
CA ASP A 78 3.63 -8.09 4.99
C ASP A 78 5.13 -8.34 5.03
N CYS A 79 5.85 -7.51 5.80
CA CYS A 79 7.29 -7.57 5.92
C CYS A 79 7.75 -7.54 7.38
N ILE A 80 8.96 -8.06 7.61
CA ILE A 80 9.67 -7.93 8.88
C ILE A 80 11.12 -7.54 8.64
N LEU A 81 11.59 -6.51 9.35
CA LEU A 81 12.99 -6.09 9.34
C LEU A 81 13.53 -6.05 10.76
N GLY A 82 14.33 -7.04 11.11
CA GLY A 82 14.72 -7.29 12.52
C GLY A 82 13.49 -7.65 13.35
N HIS A 83 13.13 -6.79 14.29
CA HIS A 83 11.94 -6.95 15.14
C HIS A 83 10.78 -6.03 14.74
N VAL A 84 10.92 -5.28 13.66
CA VAL A 84 9.90 -4.32 13.21
C VAL A 84 9.03 -4.97 12.15
N LEU A 85 7.74 -5.12 12.43
CA LEU A 85 6.72 -5.42 11.44
C LEU A 85 6.41 -4.15 10.64
N LEU A 86 6.27 -4.31 9.32
CA LEU A 86 5.99 -3.21 8.40
C LEU A 86 5.27 -3.76 7.18
N HIS A 87 4.61 -2.86 6.46
CA HIS A 87 4.03 -3.21 5.18
C HIS A 87 4.69 -2.39 4.06
N ILE A 88 4.87 -3.03 2.91
CA ILE A 88 5.38 -2.39 1.69
C ILE A 88 4.32 -2.48 0.61
N ILE A 89 3.85 -1.32 0.16
CA ILE A 89 2.93 -1.22 -0.96
C ILE A 89 3.74 -1.07 -2.26
N GLY A 90 3.33 -1.84 -3.28
CA GLY A 90 3.80 -1.67 -4.65
C GLY A 90 2.71 -1.04 -5.49
N TYR A 91 2.92 0.15 -6.03
CA TYR A 91 1.99 0.82 -6.95
C TYR A 91 2.43 0.71 -8.40
N GLY A 92 1.49 0.53 -9.33
CA GLY A 92 1.76 0.47 -10.77
C GLY A 92 2.51 -0.79 -11.19
N ILE A 93 2.30 -1.86 -10.44
CA ILE A 93 2.90 -3.17 -10.71
C ILE A 93 2.26 -3.83 -11.93
N ASP A 94 3.01 -4.69 -12.61
CA ASP A 94 2.46 -5.71 -13.49
C ASP A 94 2.07 -6.94 -12.65
N PRO A 95 0.77 -7.23 -12.47
CA PRO A 95 0.31 -8.39 -11.69
C PRO A 95 0.78 -9.74 -12.25
N GLU A 96 1.16 -9.80 -13.53
CA GLU A 96 1.65 -11.01 -14.19
C GLU A 96 3.17 -11.21 -14.05
N ASN A 97 3.88 -10.27 -13.42
CA ASN A 97 5.33 -10.38 -13.24
C ASN A 97 5.69 -11.61 -12.38
N ALA A 98 6.52 -12.51 -12.91
CA ALA A 98 6.85 -13.77 -12.25
C ALA A 98 7.60 -13.61 -10.91
N GLN A 99 8.46 -12.58 -10.78
CA GLN A 99 9.19 -12.32 -9.53
C GLN A 99 8.25 -11.83 -8.44
N LEU A 100 7.27 -10.98 -8.80
CA LEU A 100 6.24 -10.50 -7.88
C LEU A 100 5.35 -11.66 -7.43
N GLN A 101 4.87 -12.47 -8.38
CA GLN A 101 4.00 -13.62 -8.10
C GLN A 101 4.67 -14.68 -7.22
N ALA A 102 5.99 -14.87 -7.35
CA ALA A 102 6.75 -15.77 -6.48
C ALA A 102 6.69 -15.37 -5.00
N LEU A 103 6.43 -14.10 -4.70
CA LEU A 103 6.23 -13.57 -3.36
C LEU A 103 4.77 -13.52 -2.91
N CYS A 104 3.81 -13.69 -3.82
CA CYS A 104 2.41 -13.71 -3.47
C CYS A 104 2.05 -14.92 -2.60
N ALA A 105 0.94 -14.78 -1.87
CA ALA A 105 0.38 -15.80 -1.01
C ALA A 105 0.00 -17.06 -1.82
N LYS A 106 0.22 -18.22 -1.21
CA LYS A 106 -0.13 -19.52 -1.80
C LYS A 106 -1.47 -20.06 -1.29
N ASP A 107 -1.96 -19.49 -0.21
CA ASP A 107 -3.23 -19.89 0.41
C ASP A 107 -3.87 -18.70 1.15
N LYS A 108 -5.14 -18.83 1.52
CA LYS A 108 -5.93 -17.79 2.19
C LYS A 108 -5.39 -17.40 3.57
N LYS A 109 -4.64 -18.26 4.27
CA LYS A 109 -4.05 -17.95 5.58
C LYS A 109 -3.00 -16.84 5.49
N GLN A 110 -2.35 -16.70 4.33
CA GLN A 110 -1.33 -15.70 4.08
C GLN A 110 -1.90 -14.35 3.66
N THR A 111 -3.22 -14.23 3.45
CA THR A 111 -3.91 -13.00 3.06
C THR A 111 -4.98 -12.58 4.08
N SER A 112 -5.46 -13.50 4.92
CA SER A 112 -6.54 -13.23 5.87
C SER A 112 -6.05 -12.46 7.11
N LYS A 113 -7.00 -11.89 7.87
CA LYS A 113 -6.78 -11.14 9.11
C LYS A 113 -6.23 -11.96 10.28
N ASP A 114 -5.91 -13.24 10.07
CA ASP A 114 -5.40 -14.13 11.10
C ASP A 114 -3.95 -13.74 11.49
N ILE A 115 -3.65 -13.80 12.78
CA ILE A 115 -2.29 -13.59 13.33
C ILE A 115 -1.25 -14.51 12.68
N THR A 116 -1.67 -15.64 12.15
CA THR A 116 -0.82 -16.57 11.40
C THR A 116 -0.20 -15.91 10.16
N ARG A 117 -0.82 -14.88 9.56
CA ARG A 117 -0.27 -14.11 8.44
C ARG A 117 1.11 -13.53 8.78
N LEU A 118 1.34 -13.13 10.04
CA LEU A 118 2.61 -12.56 10.47
C LEU A 118 3.79 -13.54 10.36
N PHE A 119 3.54 -14.86 10.44
CA PHE A 119 4.58 -15.88 10.26
C PHE A 119 5.05 -16.02 8.81
N TYR A 120 4.30 -15.45 7.86
CA TYR A 120 4.66 -15.42 6.44
C TYR A 120 5.27 -14.08 6.02
N SER A 121 5.56 -13.19 6.98
CA SER A 121 6.21 -11.91 6.70
C SER A 121 7.56 -12.08 6.02
N ARG A 122 7.80 -11.28 5.01
CA ARG A 122 8.98 -11.35 4.14
C ARG A 122 10.04 -10.33 4.58
N HIS A 123 11.28 -10.56 4.24
CA HIS A 123 12.26 -9.48 4.34
C HIS A 123 11.97 -8.40 3.29
N PRO A 124 11.96 -7.08 3.64
CA PRO A 124 11.52 -6.03 2.70
C PRO A 124 12.41 -5.88 1.46
N LYS A 125 13.69 -6.26 1.51
CA LYS A 125 14.60 -6.11 0.37
C LYS A 125 14.11 -6.89 -0.87
N PRO A 126 13.91 -8.22 -0.86
CA PRO A 126 13.38 -8.94 -2.02
C PRO A 126 11.99 -8.46 -2.45
N VAL A 127 11.15 -7.99 -1.52
CA VAL A 127 9.84 -7.42 -1.84
C VAL A 127 9.99 -6.13 -2.67
N ILE A 128 10.82 -5.19 -2.22
CA ILE A 128 11.09 -3.95 -2.93
C ILE A 128 11.70 -4.24 -4.32
N GLU A 129 12.63 -5.18 -4.40
CA GLU A 129 13.25 -5.60 -5.66
C GLU A 129 12.22 -6.20 -6.64
N ALA A 130 11.29 -7.03 -6.16
CA ALA A 130 10.24 -7.64 -6.98
C ALA A 130 9.19 -6.60 -7.46
N ILE A 131 8.78 -5.66 -6.58
CA ILE A 131 7.91 -4.55 -6.96
C ILE A 131 8.53 -3.74 -8.09
N ARG A 132 9.80 -3.40 -7.98
CA ARG A 132 10.52 -2.64 -9.01
C ARG A 132 10.71 -3.42 -10.30
N ALA A 133 10.99 -4.72 -10.20
CA ALA A 133 11.08 -5.62 -11.37
C ALA A 133 9.73 -5.74 -12.10
N ALA A 134 8.61 -5.59 -11.37
CA ALA A 134 7.27 -5.52 -11.93
C ALA A 134 6.90 -4.13 -12.49
N GLY A 135 7.85 -3.18 -12.57
CA GLY A 135 7.64 -1.81 -13.05
C GLY A 135 7.00 -0.88 -12.02
N GLY A 136 6.78 -1.36 -10.80
CA GLY A 136 6.11 -0.63 -9.73
C GLY A 136 7.03 0.26 -8.91
N ILE A 137 6.40 1.02 -8.02
CA ILE A 137 7.00 1.96 -7.06
C ILE A 137 6.79 1.40 -5.65
N ALA A 138 7.88 1.18 -4.91
CA ALA A 138 7.81 0.64 -3.54
C ALA A 138 7.64 1.75 -2.52
N VAL A 139 6.60 1.64 -1.69
CA VAL A 139 6.19 2.63 -0.68
C VAL A 139 6.05 1.97 0.69
N LEU A 140 6.58 2.61 1.75
CA LEU A 140 6.34 2.18 3.13
C LEU A 140 4.93 2.61 3.56
N ALA A 141 4.07 1.65 3.87
CA ALA A 141 2.72 1.89 4.36
C ALA A 141 2.75 2.39 5.83
N HIS A 142 1.76 3.23 6.19
CA HIS A 142 1.46 3.73 7.56
C HIS A 142 2.67 3.76 8.53
N PRO A 143 3.75 4.53 8.22
CA PRO A 143 5.05 4.49 8.91
C PRO A 143 4.97 4.78 10.41
N CYS A 144 3.91 5.46 10.88
CA CYS A 144 3.74 5.77 12.30
C CYS A 144 3.47 4.53 13.15
N CYS A 145 3.01 3.43 12.54
CA CYS A 145 2.75 2.14 13.18
C CYS A 145 4.01 1.28 13.29
N CYS A 146 5.10 1.63 12.60
CA CYS A 146 6.35 0.87 12.67
C CYS A 146 7.02 1.05 14.04
N TRP A 147 7.20 -0.06 14.76
CA TRP A 147 7.85 -0.07 16.07
C TRP A 147 9.38 0.01 15.97
N ALA A 148 9.86 1.08 15.36
CA ALA A 148 11.27 1.36 15.16
C ALA A 148 11.76 2.44 16.12
N LEU A 149 12.89 2.23 16.82
CA LEU A 149 13.48 3.21 17.73
C LEU A 149 13.79 4.55 17.05
N SER A 150 14.16 4.52 15.78
CA SER A 150 14.40 5.70 14.95
C SER A 150 13.76 5.53 13.59
N LEU A 151 12.59 6.16 13.37
CA LEU A 151 11.90 6.13 12.09
C LEU A 151 12.81 6.59 10.93
N ARG A 152 13.62 7.64 11.14
CA ARG A 152 14.55 8.14 10.12
C ARG A 152 15.60 7.10 9.69
N ARG A 153 16.23 6.41 10.66
CA ARG A 153 17.21 5.36 10.35
C ARG A 153 16.55 4.18 9.68
N PHE A 154 15.35 3.85 10.11
CA PHE A 154 14.54 2.77 9.56
C PHE A 154 14.19 3.04 8.09
N ILE A 155 13.62 4.21 7.77
CA ILE A 155 13.31 4.60 6.40
C ILE A 155 14.58 4.65 5.54
N LYS A 156 15.69 5.23 6.03
CA LYS A 156 16.98 5.23 5.30
C LYS A 156 17.47 3.82 4.97
N ARG A 157 17.24 2.86 5.86
CA ARG A 157 17.56 1.45 5.60
C ARG A 157 16.72 0.87 4.47
N LEU A 158 15.41 1.16 4.44
CA LEU A 158 14.52 0.75 3.35
C LEU A 158 14.88 1.44 2.02
N VAL A 159 15.26 2.72 2.06
CA VAL A 159 15.80 3.44 0.89
C VAL A 159 17.04 2.76 0.33
N SER A 160 17.93 2.23 1.18
CA SER A 160 19.09 1.46 0.71
C SER A 160 18.73 0.15 0.02
N PHE A 161 17.48 -0.32 0.13
CA PHE A 161 16.91 -1.44 -0.62
C PHE A 161 16.17 -1.01 -1.88
N GLY A 162 15.96 0.30 -2.08
CA GLY A 162 15.28 0.86 -3.24
C GLY A 162 13.86 1.37 -2.97
N LEU A 163 13.49 1.63 -1.70
CA LEU A 163 12.22 2.28 -1.36
C LEU A 163 12.15 3.68 -1.97
N GLU A 164 11.01 4.04 -2.57
CA GLU A 164 10.82 5.29 -3.32
C GLU A 164 9.79 6.23 -2.69
N GLY A 165 8.95 5.73 -1.79
CA GLY A 165 7.92 6.55 -1.16
C GLY A 165 7.55 6.13 0.25
N VAL A 166 6.72 6.96 0.89
CA VAL A 166 6.17 6.73 2.24
C VAL A 166 4.72 7.20 2.26
N GLU A 167 3.83 6.39 2.81
CA GLU A 167 2.44 6.76 3.03
C GLU A 167 2.31 7.67 4.25
N VAL A 168 2.13 8.95 4.00
CA VAL A 168 2.06 9.97 5.06
C VAL A 168 0.65 10.51 5.29
N TYR A 169 -0.25 10.34 4.30
CA TYR A 169 -1.64 10.76 4.36
C TYR A 169 -2.54 9.57 4.70
N TYR A 170 -2.50 9.18 5.98
CA TYR A 170 -3.18 8.01 6.53
C TYR A 170 -4.04 8.43 7.73
N PRO A 171 -5.28 7.94 7.88
CA PRO A 171 -6.24 8.42 8.86
C PRO A 171 -6.00 7.84 10.26
N TYR A 172 -4.81 8.04 10.83
CA TYR A 172 -4.44 7.53 12.17
C TYR A 172 -5.43 7.86 13.28
N GLU A 173 -6.19 8.93 13.15
CA GLU A 173 -7.14 9.38 14.17
C GLU A 173 -8.47 8.62 14.08
N ARG A 174 -8.82 8.08 12.92
CA ARG A 174 -10.06 7.34 12.68
C ARG A 174 -9.96 5.88 13.09
N LEU A 175 -8.79 5.27 12.96
CA LEU A 175 -8.56 3.87 13.22
C LEU A 175 -8.32 3.63 14.72
N ARG A 176 -9.41 3.33 15.44
CA ARG A 176 -9.35 2.99 16.87
C ARG A 176 -8.59 1.69 17.08
N GLY A 177 -7.60 1.72 17.98
CA GLY A 177 -6.79 0.53 18.32
C GLY A 177 -5.45 0.44 17.59
N ILE A 178 -5.18 1.30 16.60
CA ILE A 178 -3.84 1.37 16.02
C ILE A 178 -2.90 2.10 16.97
N VAL A 179 -1.83 1.41 17.34
CA VAL A 179 -0.78 1.98 18.20
C VAL A 179 0.20 2.77 17.34
N LYS A 180 0.25 4.09 17.55
CA LYS A 180 1.21 5.00 16.92
C LYS A 180 2.48 5.10 17.76
N PHE A 181 3.64 4.81 17.17
CA PHE A 181 4.95 5.00 17.78
C PHE A 181 5.63 6.30 17.34
N HIS A 182 5.18 6.86 16.22
CA HIS A 182 5.71 8.09 15.66
C HIS A 182 4.57 9.02 15.24
N SER A 183 4.82 10.34 15.23
CA SER A 183 3.85 11.32 14.74
C SER A 183 3.87 11.41 13.22
N ARG A 184 2.70 11.73 12.63
CA ARG A 184 2.56 12.02 11.19
C ARG A 184 3.50 13.16 10.78
N PHE A 185 3.60 14.22 11.57
CA PHE A 185 4.51 15.33 11.30
C PHE A 185 5.97 14.86 11.12
N LYS A 186 6.43 13.95 11.98
CA LYS A 186 7.78 13.37 11.87
C LYS A 186 7.93 12.53 10.61
N ALA A 187 6.92 11.76 10.22
CA ALA A 187 6.94 10.96 8.99
C ALA A 187 7.00 11.87 7.76
N VAL A 188 6.15 12.90 7.66
CA VAL A 188 6.16 13.89 6.57
C VAL A 188 7.53 14.54 6.44
N LYS A 189 8.06 15.09 7.55
CA LYS A 189 9.37 15.77 7.56
C LYS A 189 10.50 14.86 7.07
N ILE A 190 10.55 13.60 7.51
CA ILE A 190 11.58 12.64 7.08
C ILE A 190 11.43 12.34 5.59
N THR A 191 10.20 12.17 5.10
CA THR A 191 9.90 11.88 3.70
C THR A 191 10.40 13.00 2.78
N GLU A 192 10.12 14.27 3.16
CA GLU A 192 10.56 15.46 2.44
C GLU A 192 12.10 15.61 2.45
N GLU A 193 12.72 15.47 3.61
CA GLU A 193 14.20 15.57 3.73
C GLU A 193 14.95 14.48 2.95
N LEU A 194 14.32 13.34 2.70
CA LEU A 194 14.88 12.25 1.91
C LEU A 194 14.49 12.32 0.42
N GLY A 195 13.66 13.28 0.02
CA GLY A 195 13.18 13.44 -1.35
C GLY A 195 12.29 12.28 -1.83
N LEU A 196 11.59 11.63 -0.91
CA LEU A 196 10.74 10.48 -1.21
C LEU A 196 9.33 10.94 -1.63
N LEU A 197 8.65 10.09 -2.43
CA LEU A 197 7.26 10.27 -2.79
C LEU A 197 6.37 10.21 -1.52
N LYS A 198 5.37 11.09 -1.45
CA LYS A 198 4.32 11.06 -0.43
C LYS A 198 3.06 10.43 -1.04
N THR A 199 2.50 9.43 -0.38
CA THR A 199 1.24 8.81 -0.76
C THR A 199 0.24 8.80 0.40
N GLY A 200 -0.97 8.34 0.14
CA GLY A 200 -2.01 8.21 1.15
C GLY A 200 -3.17 7.31 0.71
N GLY A 201 -3.96 6.94 1.67
CA GLY A 201 -5.15 6.13 1.55
C GLY A 201 -5.78 5.93 2.92
N ASP A 202 -6.95 5.35 2.98
CA ASP A 202 -7.71 5.20 4.23
C ASP A 202 -7.61 3.81 4.85
N ASP A 203 -6.92 2.87 4.19
CA ASP A 203 -6.75 1.47 4.65
C ASP A 203 -8.12 0.82 4.92
N CYS A 204 -9.05 1.07 3.99
CA CYS A 204 -10.43 0.63 4.11
C CYS A 204 -10.55 -0.88 3.92
N HIS A 205 -11.21 -1.56 4.86
CA HIS A 205 -11.49 -2.99 4.82
C HIS A 205 -12.98 -3.30 4.64
N THR A 206 -13.81 -2.26 4.51
CA THR A 206 -15.26 -2.35 4.36
C THR A 206 -15.69 -1.58 3.11
N ARG A 207 -16.98 -1.24 3.03
CA ARG A 207 -17.50 -0.40 1.98
C ARG A 207 -16.89 1.00 2.02
N LEU A 208 -16.56 1.58 0.85
CA LEU A 208 -16.13 2.96 0.73
C LEU A 208 -17.26 3.91 1.13
N SER A 209 -16.95 4.95 1.88
CA SER A 209 -17.92 5.97 2.33
C SER A 209 -17.55 7.36 1.81
N GLU A 210 -18.52 8.28 1.77
CA GLU A 210 -18.36 9.68 1.36
C GLU A 210 -17.76 10.57 2.47
N GLU A 211 -17.03 10.03 3.45
CA GLU A 211 -16.52 10.85 4.57
C GLU A 211 -15.27 11.66 4.24
#